data_687a8124764854bbedc2907a8868709e
#
_entry.id   687a8124764854bbedc2907a8868709e
#
_cell.length_a   1.000
_cell.length_b   1.000
_cell.length_c   1.000
_cell.angle_alpha   90.00
_cell.angle_beta   90.00
_cell.angle_gamma   90.00
#
_symmetry.space_group_name_H-M   'P 1'
#
loop_
_entity.id
_entity.type
_entity.pdbx_description
1 polymer ?
#
loop_
_entity_poly.entity_id
_entity_poly.type
_entity_poly.pdbx_seq_one_letter_code
_entity_poly.pdbx_strand_id
1 'polypeptide(L)'
;MKMTDDRLRVVIAVTEFSPLSALWRAAMNLLNESPAELVALFVDDDRWRRAASLPFTREISRFGGSAADFTVQRAEQINKEAITRTRQRIKQLASKADLALAFEVLPESDQQRVNEFVGGGQNILIAPSSITKRPIYTHLTRLDCRILLVEAAEEK
;
A
#
# COMPACT_ATOMS: atom_id res chain seq x y z
N MET A 1 17.49 -21.35 18.69
CA MET A 1 17.57 -20.72 18.31
C MET A 1 16.93 -20.21 17.52
N LYS A 2 16.56 -19.56 17.31
CA LYS A 2 15.98 -19.10 16.58
C LYS A 2 16.37 -18.37 15.95
N MET A 3 16.41 -17.99 15.58
CA MET A 3 16.91 -17.38 15.02
C MET A 3 16.60 -16.63 14.15
N THR A 4 16.59 -16.53 13.55
CA THR A 4 16.43 -15.85 12.40
C THR A 4 15.29 -14.97 12.33
N ASP A 5 14.30 -15.13 12.99
CA ASP A 5 13.14 -14.32 12.91
C ASP A 5 13.26 -13.02 13.61
N ASP A 6 14.41 -12.76 14.17
CA ASP A 6 14.63 -11.46 14.75
C ASP A 6 14.98 -10.41 13.72
N ARG A 7 15.04 -10.80 12.46
CA ARG A 7 15.36 -9.84 11.42
C ARG A 7 14.25 -8.80 11.30
N LEU A 8 14.64 -7.55 11.29
CA LEU A 8 13.70 -6.46 11.13
C LEU A 8 13.20 -6.40 9.71
N ARG A 9 11.94 -6.07 9.54
CA ARG A 9 11.35 -5.86 8.23
C ARG A 9 10.80 -4.45 8.17
N VAL A 10 11.16 -3.72 7.13
CA VAL A 10 10.62 -2.39 6.88
C VAL A 10 9.63 -2.52 5.75
N VAL A 11 8.38 -2.16 6.02
CA VAL A 11 7.29 -2.26 5.05
C VAL A 11 6.87 -0.84 4.70
N ILE A 12 6.94 -0.49 3.43
CA ILE A 12 6.50 0.82 2.97
C ILE A 12 5.11 0.64 2.39
N ALA A 13 4.11 1.21 3.05
CA ALA A 13 2.74 1.17 2.54
C ALA A 13 2.53 2.36 1.64
N VAL A 14 2.17 2.11 0.39
CA VAL A 14 1.95 3.18 -0.58
C VAL A 14 0.55 3.08 -1.13
N THR A 15 0.02 4.22 -1.50
CA THR A 15 -1.25 4.30 -2.20
C THR A 15 -1.01 5.09 -3.47
N GLU A 16 -2.08 5.27 -4.21
CA GLU A 16 -2.02 5.95 -5.50
C GLU A 16 -1.41 7.36 -5.39
N PHE A 17 -1.67 8.04 -4.28
CA PHE A 17 -1.26 9.43 -4.11
C PHE A 17 -0.24 9.62 -3.00
N SER A 18 0.48 8.58 -2.67
CA SER A 18 1.44 8.67 -1.58
C SER A 18 2.64 9.54 -1.93
N PRO A 19 3.23 10.22 -0.94
CA PRO A 19 4.45 10.98 -1.17
C PRO A 19 5.64 10.01 -1.19
N LEU A 20 5.87 9.41 -2.33
CA LEU A 20 6.80 8.30 -2.45
C LEU A 20 8.23 8.65 -2.05
N SER A 21 8.68 9.85 -2.42
CA SER A 21 10.03 10.25 -2.06
C SER A 21 10.21 10.37 -0.56
N ALA A 22 9.23 10.92 0.12
CA ALA A 22 9.31 11.06 1.58
C ALA A 22 9.26 9.70 2.25
N LEU A 23 8.41 8.81 1.76
CA LEU A 23 8.34 7.45 2.31
C LEU A 23 9.66 6.71 2.11
N TRP A 24 10.25 6.86 0.93
CA TRP A 24 11.52 6.20 0.64
C TRP A 24 12.62 6.73 1.54
N ARG A 25 12.65 8.04 1.75
CA ARG A 25 13.67 8.64 2.62
C ARG A 25 13.55 8.11 4.04
N ALA A 26 12.32 7.99 4.54
CA ALA A 26 12.13 7.46 5.89
C ALA A 26 12.62 6.02 5.97
N ALA A 27 12.35 5.22 4.94
CA ALA A 27 12.83 3.83 4.92
C ALA A 27 14.35 3.78 4.92
N MET A 28 14.97 4.63 4.11
CA MET A 28 16.42 4.63 4.04
C MET A 28 17.06 5.03 5.36
N ASN A 29 16.45 5.96 6.07
CA ASN A 29 16.96 6.34 7.38
C ASN A 29 16.95 5.15 8.33
N LEU A 30 15.89 4.34 8.30
CA LEU A 30 15.82 3.17 9.16
C LEU A 30 16.83 2.12 8.74
N LEU A 31 17.00 1.90 7.44
CA LEU A 31 17.92 0.89 6.96
C LEU A 31 19.38 1.26 7.25
N ASN A 32 19.67 2.55 7.31
CA ASN A 32 21.01 2.99 7.67
C ASN A 32 21.34 2.65 9.12
N GLU A 33 20.32 2.58 9.97
CA GLU A 33 20.55 2.26 11.38
C GLU A 33 20.62 0.77 11.64
N SER A 34 19.84 -0.01 10.90
CA SER A 34 19.77 -1.45 11.14
C SER A 34 19.47 -2.16 9.85
N PRO A 35 20.22 -3.21 9.52
CA PRO A 35 19.89 -4.00 8.34
C PRO A 35 18.49 -4.58 8.47
N ALA A 36 17.75 -4.59 7.37
CA ALA A 36 16.38 -5.06 7.41
C ALA A 36 15.96 -5.52 6.03
N GLU A 37 14.93 -6.33 6.02
CA GLU A 37 14.25 -6.71 4.80
C GLU A 37 13.36 -5.54 4.37
N LEU A 38 13.26 -5.30 3.07
CA LEU A 38 12.50 -4.16 2.56
C LEU A 38 11.37 -4.66 1.68
N VAL A 39 10.16 -4.26 2.01
CA VAL A 39 8.96 -4.66 1.27
C VAL A 39 8.14 -3.41 0.99
N ALA A 40 7.64 -3.29 -0.24
CA ALA A 40 6.70 -2.24 -0.58
C ALA A 40 5.34 -2.87 -0.76
N LEU A 41 4.34 -2.31 -0.11
CA LEU A 41 2.97 -2.79 -0.17
C LEU A 41 2.11 -1.71 -0.79
N PHE A 42 1.55 -2.00 -1.95
CA PHE A 42 0.58 -1.08 -2.54
C PHE A 42 -0.78 -1.42 -1.97
N VAL A 43 -1.35 -0.49 -1.21
CA VAL A 43 -2.64 -0.68 -0.58
C VAL A 43 -3.71 -0.28 -1.59
N ASP A 44 -4.40 -1.26 -2.11
CA ASP A 44 -5.38 -1.08 -3.17
C ASP A 44 -6.73 -0.80 -2.56
N ASP A 45 -7.25 0.40 -2.82
CA ASP A 45 -8.56 0.78 -2.33
C ASP A 45 -9.61 0.15 -3.24
N ASP A 46 -10.25 -0.90 -2.77
CA ASP A 46 -11.22 -1.62 -3.57
C ASP A 46 -12.67 -1.22 -3.29
N ARG A 47 -12.88 -0.08 -2.63
CA ARG A 47 -14.22 0.36 -2.32
C ARG A 47 -15.05 0.65 -3.55
N TRP A 48 -14.41 1.19 -4.60
CA TRP A 48 -15.13 1.49 -5.83
C TRP A 48 -15.63 0.21 -6.50
N ARG A 49 -14.84 -0.86 -6.43
CA ARG A 49 -15.24 -2.12 -7.03
C ARG A 49 -16.43 -2.70 -6.28
N ARG A 50 -16.41 -2.63 -4.97
CA ARG A 50 -17.53 -3.12 -4.19
C ARG A 50 -18.77 -2.29 -4.42
N ALA A 51 -18.62 -0.98 -4.52
CA ALA A 51 -19.74 -0.11 -4.79
C ALA A 51 -20.36 -0.40 -6.14
N ALA A 52 -19.53 -0.69 -7.13
CA ALA A 52 -20.00 -0.96 -8.48
C ALA A 52 -20.80 -2.26 -8.57
N SER A 53 -20.65 -3.14 -7.59
CA SER A 53 -21.37 -4.42 -7.62
C SER A 53 -22.68 -4.36 -6.84
N LEU A 54 -23.06 -3.20 -6.32
CA LEU A 54 -24.33 -3.08 -5.60
C LEU A 54 -25.51 -3.18 -6.56
N PRO A 55 -26.64 -3.71 -6.08
CA PRO A 55 -27.79 -3.95 -6.97
C PRO A 55 -28.29 -2.69 -7.68
N PHE A 56 -28.33 -1.56 -6.99
CA PHE A 56 -28.85 -0.38 -7.64
C PHE A 56 -27.94 0.09 -8.76
N THR A 57 -26.67 -0.16 -8.66
CA THR A 57 -25.73 0.16 -9.72
C THR A 57 -26.04 -0.69 -10.96
N ARG A 58 -26.38 -1.94 -10.75
CA ARG A 58 -26.75 -2.80 -11.85
C ARG A 58 -28.02 -2.32 -12.53
N GLU A 59 -28.97 -1.84 -11.77
CA GLU A 59 -30.19 -1.33 -12.35
C GLU A 59 -29.92 -0.10 -13.22
N ILE A 60 -29.09 0.78 -12.74
CA ILE A 60 -28.72 1.95 -13.52
C ILE A 60 -28.05 1.50 -14.81
N SER A 61 -27.20 0.51 -14.71
CA SER A 61 -26.53 -0.03 -15.89
C SER A 61 -27.53 -0.57 -16.90
N ARG A 62 -28.58 -1.19 -16.41
CA ARG A 62 -29.59 -1.75 -17.30
C ARG A 62 -30.26 -0.65 -18.13
N PHE A 63 -30.54 0.47 -17.51
CA PHE A 63 -31.18 1.57 -18.22
C PHE A 63 -30.20 2.36 -19.05
N GLY A 64 -29.00 2.52 -18.57
CA GLY A 64 -28.00 3.31 -19.26
C GLY A 64 -27.10 2.55 -20.20
N GLY A 65 -27.47 1.34 -20.53
CA GLY A 65 -26.62 0.54 -21.38
C GLY A 65 -25.38 0.10 -20.65
N SER A 66 -24.24 0.23 -21.28
CA SER A 66 -22.98 -0.23 -20.71
C SER A 66 -22.24 0.84 -19.92
N ALA A 67 -22.93 1.93 -19.56
CA ALA A 67 -22.24 3.04 -18.91
C ALA A 67 -21.57 2.62 -17.59
N ALA A 68 -22.28 1.85 -16.76
CA ALA A 68 -21.71 1.43 -15.49
C ALA A 68 -20.53 0.48 -15.69
N ASP A 69 -20.66 -0.45 -16.63
CA ASP A 69 -19.56 -1.36 -16.95
C ASP A 69 -18.36 -0.60 -17.46
N PHE A 70 -18.58 0.39 -18.29
CA PHE A 70 -17.49 1.20 -18.81
C PHE A 70 -16.77 1.92 -17.67
N THR A 71 -17.53 2.43 -16.71
CA THR A 71 -16.96 3.13 -15.58
C THR A 71 -16.10 2.21 -14.71
N VAL A 72 -16.57 0.99 -14.48
CA VAL A 72 -15.82 0.01 -13.71
C VAL A 72 -14.52 -0.34 -14.44
N GLN A 73 -14.62 -0.59 -15.75
CA GLN A 73 -13.43 -0.94 -16.52
C GLN A 73 -12.42 0.20 -16.52
N ARG A 74 -12.91 1.44 -16.62
CA ARG A 74 -12.01 2.56 -16.62
C ARG A 74 -11.33 2.71 -15.26
N ALA A 75 -12.07 2.50 -14.18
CA ALA A 75 -11.48 2.57 -12.85
C ALA A 75 -10.42 1.49 -12.67
N GLU A 76 -10.69 0.29 -13.17
CA GLU A 76 -9.70 -0.77 -13.10
C GLU A 76 -8.45 -0.42 -13.89
N GLN A 77 -8.63 0.18 -15.06
CA GLN A 77 -7.50 0.55 -15.89
C GLN A 77 -6.64 1.60 -15.20
N ILE A 78 -7.27 2.62 -14.62
CA ILE A 78 -6.55 3.67 -13.93
C ILE A 78 -5.79 3.08 -12.74
N ASN A 79 -6.42 2.16 -12.02
CA ASN A 79 -5.78 1.55 -10.87
C ASN A 79 -4.58 0.71 -11.29
N LYS A 80 -4.71 -0.05 -12.36
CA LYS A 80 -3.59 -0.85 -12.86
C LYS A 80 -2.43 0.04 -13.27
N GLU A 81 -2.73 1.17 -13.90
CA GLU A 81 -1.69 2.09 -14.31
C GLU A 81 -0.99 2.70 -13.11
N ALA A 82 -1.75 3.02 -12.07
CA ALA A 82 -1.16 3.57 -10.85
C ALA A 82 -0.24 2.56 -10.19
N ILE A 83 -0.67 1.30 -10.13
CA ILE A 83 0.14 0.25 -9.55
C ILE A 83 1.42 0.07 -10.35
N THR A 84 1.32 0.04 -11.67
CA THR A 84 2.48 -0.14 -12.51
C THR A 84 3.47 1.00 -12.35
N ARG A 85 2.98 2.25 -12.33
CA ARG A 85 3.86 3.40 -12.16
C ARG A 85 4.56 3.37 -10.81
N THR A 86 3.81 3.06 -9.77
CA THR A 86 4.37 3.02 -8.43
C THR A 86 5.41 1.94 -8.32
N ARG A 87 5.13 0.76 -8.87
CA ARG A 87 6.10 -0.34 -8.86
C ARG A 87 7.38 0.06 -9.57
N GLN A 88 7.25 0.67 -10.74
CA GLN A 88 8.44 1.06 -11.50
C GLN A 88 9.26 2.09 -10.74
N ARG A 89 8.61 3.08 -10.16
CA ARG A 89 9.33 4.12 -9.43
C ARG A 89 10.06 3.57 -8.22
N ILE A 90 9.38 2.73 -7.44
CA ILE A 90 10.01 2.26 -6.22
C ILE A 90 11.10 1.25 -6.54
N LYS A 91 10.94 0.48 -7.61
CA LYS A 91 12.00 -0.44 -8.01
C LYS A 91 13.21 0.29 -8.55
N GLN A 92 13.00 1.43 -9.21
CA GLN A 92 14.11 2.25 -9.63
C GLN A 92 14.88 2.81 -8.45
N LEU A 93 14.16 3.25 -7.42
CA LEU A 93 14.81 3.75 -6.22
C LEU A 93 15.63 2.66 -5.54
N ALA A 94 15.07 1.46 -5.45
CA ALA A 94 15.79 0.34 -4.84
C ALA A 94 17.02 -0.03 -5.65
N SER A 95 16.90 -0.02 -6.97
CA SER A 95 18.00 -0.36 -7.84
C SER A 95 19.14 0.64 -7.68
N LYS A 96 18.83 1.92 -7.62
CA LYS A 96 19.85 2.94 -7.44
C LYS A 96 20.55 2.81 -6.10
N ALA A 97 19.84 2.32 -5.09
CA ALA A 97 20.42 2.12 -3.77
C ALA A 97 21.04 0.74 -3.61
N ASP A 98 20.98 -0.08 -4.65
CA ASP A 98 21.52 -1.43 -4.63
C ASP A 98 20.86 -2.26 -3.54
N LEU A 99 19.54 -2.16 -3.45
CA LEU A 99 18.77 -2.87 -2.43
C LEU A 99 17.79 -3.82 -3.10
N ALA A 100 17.62 -4.98 -2.47
CA ALA A 100 16.57 -5.91 -2.87
C ALA A 100 15.25 -5.43 -2.27
N LEU A 101 14.19 -5.48 -3.09
CA LEU A 101 12.89 -5.02 -2.67
C LEU A 101 11.83 -5.96 -3.21
N ALA A 102 10.92 -6.38 -2.34
CA ALA A 102 9.72 -7.11 -2.75
C ALA A 102 8.58 -6.12 -2.88
N PHE A 103 7.74 -6.31 -3.90
CA PHE A 103 6.60 -5.44 -4.13
C PHE A 103 5.35 -6.28 -4.20
N GLU A 104 4.34 -5.94 -3.38
CA GLU A 104 3.09 -6.67 -3.33
C GLU A 104 1.93 -5.70 -3.42
N VAL A 105 0.84 -6.16 -4.02
CA VAL A 105 -0.40 -5.40 -4.07
C VAL A 105 -1.38 -6.08 -3.13
N LEU A 106 -1.99 -5.29 -2.26
CA LEU A 106 -2.81 -5.82 -1.20
C LEU A 106 -4.15 -5.10 -1.17
N PRO A 107 -5.25 -5.82 -1.44
CA PRO A 107 -6.56 -5.18 -1.32
C PRO A 107 -6.81 -4.74 0.11
N GLU A 108 -7.31 -3.53 0.26
CA GLU A 108 -7.49 -2.96 1.59
C GLU A 108 -8.42 -3.80 2.45
N SER A 109 -9.37 -4.48 1.83
CA SER A 109 -10.34 -5.28 2.57
C SER A 109 -9.82 -6.65 2.98
N ASP A 110 -8.62 -7.04 2.51
CA ASP A 110 -8.10 -8.37 2.80
C ASP A 110 -7.25 -8.31 4.06
N GLN A 111 -7.92 -8.32 5.20
CA GLN A 111 -7.24 -8.16 6.48
C GLN A 111 -6.31 -9.32 6.81
N GLN A 112 -6.65 -10.51 6.34
CA GLN A 112 -5.79 -11.65 6.61
C GLN A 112 -4.43 -11.48 5.96
N ARG A 113 -4.39 -11.01 4.70
CA ARG A 113 -3.13 -10.78 4.03
C ARG A 113 -2.37 -9.63 4.68
N VAL A 114 -3.10 -8.61 5.14
CA VAL A 114 -2.44 -7.52 5.87
C VAL A 114 -1.73 -8.08 7.09
N ASN A 115 -2.39 -8.96 7.84
CA ASN A 115 -1.78 -9.58 9.00
C ASN A 115 -0.50 -10.33 8.63
N GLU A 116 -0.55 -11.04 7.53
CA GLU A 116 0.61 -11.83 7.10
C GLU A 116 1.80 -10.98 6.77
N PHE A 117 1.56 -9.79 6.22
CA PHE A 117 2.66 -8.94 5.80
C PHE A 117 3.18 -8.03 6.90
N VAL A 118 2.32 -7.55 7.79
CA VAL A 118 2.77 -6.57 8.78
C VAL A 118 2.65 -7.04 10.21
N GLY A 119 1.97 -8.15 10.47
CA GLY A 119 1.93 -8.70 11.82
C GLY A 119 3.20 -9.48 12.11
N GLY A 120 3.35 -9.90 13.32
CA GLY A 120 4.46 -10.78 13.67
C GLY A 120 5.61 -10.14 14.38
N GLY A 121 5.47 -8.93 14.83
CA GLY A 121 6.36 -8.37 15.84
C GLY A 121 7.50 -7.52 15.35
N GLN A 122 8.35 -8.00 14.49
CA GLN A 122 9.56 -7.26 14.13
C GLN A 122 9.38 -6.48 12.84
N ASN A 123 8.26 -5.78 12.73
CA ASN A 123 7.96 -5.01 11.54
C ASN A 123 7.82 -3.54 11.86
N ILE A 124 8.34 -2.71 10.97
CA ILE A 124 8.09 -1.28 11.03
C ILE A 124 7.36 -0.93 9.76
N LEU A 125 6.16 -0.40 9.90
CA LEU A 125 5.34 0.01 8.78
C LEU A 125 5.51 1.50 8.57
N ILE A 126 5.96 1.91 7.40
CA ILE A 126 6.06 3.31 7.03
C ILE A 126 4.90 3.61 6.11
N ALA A 127 4.07 4.57 6.49
CA ALA A 127 2.87 4.87 5.72
C ALA A 127 2.65 6.36 5.63
N PRO A 128 1.95 6.82 4.59
CA PRO A 128 1.60 8.23 4.50
C PRO A 128 0.60 8.59 5.59
N SER A 129 0.68 9.79 6.12
CA SER A 129 -0.22 10.19 7.20
C SER A 129 -1.68 10.14 6.77
N SER A 130 -1.96 10.23 5.48
CA SER A 130 -3.32 10.15 4.98
C SER A 130 -3.94 8.78 5.22
N ILE A 131 -3.13 7.76 5.52
CA ILE A 131 -3.67 6.42 5.77
C ILE A 131 -4.55 6.40 7.02
N THR A 132 -4.37 7.37 7.91
CA THR A 132 -5.18 7.42 9.13
C THR A 132 -6.66 7.62 8.83
N LYS A 133 -6.97 8.09 7.63
CA LYS A 133 -8.36 8.29 7.21
C LYS A 133 -8.94 7.08 6.51
N ARG A 134 -8.16 6.02 6.35
CA ARG A 134 -8.59 4.83 5.63
C ARG A 134 -9.03 3.74 6.61
N PRO A 135 -9.98 2.90 6.21
CA PRO A 135 -10.45 1.84 7.11
C PRO A 135 -9.34 0.91 7.56
N ILE A 136 -8.36 0.67 6.71
CA ILE A 136 -7.28 -0.25 7.06
C ILE A 136 -6.49 0.24 8.27
N TYR A 137 -6.47 1.54 8.51
CA TYR A 137 -5.65 2.07 9.61
C TYR A 137 -6.11 1.53 10.96
N THR A 138 -7.43 1.43 11.17
CA THR A 138 -7.95 0.89 12.41
C THR A 138 -7.44 -0.54 12.62
N HIS A 139 -7.41 -1.30 11.54
CA HIS A 139 -6.91 -2.67 11.64
C HIS A 139 -5.42 -2.70 11.93
N LEU A 140 -4.66 -1.83 11.26
CA LEU A 140 -3.22 -1.79 11.46
C LEU A 140 -2.84 -1.46 12.90
N THR A 141 -3.60 -0.58 13.55
CA THR A 141 -3.28 -0.20 14.92
C THR A 141 -3.48 -1.33 15.92
N ARG A 142 -4.19 -2.38 15.51
CA ARG A 142 -4.39 -3.54 16.37
C ARG A 142 -3.33 -4.60 16.20
N LEU A 143 -2.46 -4.44 15.20
CA LEU A 143 -1.41 -5.40 14.96
C LEU A 143 -0.19 -5.05 15.78
N ASP A 144 0.63 -6.06 16.01
CA ASP A 144 1.85 -5.87 16.79
C ASP A 144 2.97 -5.41 15.84
N CYS A 145 2.86 -4.18 15.39
CA CYS A 145 3.89 -3.58 14.55
C CYS A 145 3.99 -2.11 14.88
N ARG A 146 5.16 -1.56 14.58
CA ARG A 146 5.39 -0.14 14.77
C ARG A 146 4.99 0.59 13.51
N ILE A 147 4.30 1.71 13.67
CA ILE A 147 3.83 2.49 12.53
C ILE A 147 4.48 3.85 12.57
N LEU A 148 5.16 4.19 11.48
CA LEU A 148 5.77 5.49 11.30
C LEU A 148 4.99 6.22 10.22
N LEU A 149 4.33 7.30 10.58
CA LEU A 149 3.53 8.07 9.63
C LEU A 149 4.39 9.18 9.03
N VAL A 150 4.31 9.33 7.74
CA VAL A 150 5.09 10.32 7.00
C VAL A 150 4.13 11.28 6.34
N GLU A 151 4.32 12.56 6.61
CA GLU A 151 3.48 13.56 5.98
C GLU A 151 4.05 13.96 4.65
N ALA A 152 3.17 14.33 3.74
CA ALA A 152 3.62 14.83 2.46
C ALA A 152 4.47 16.06 2.70
N ALA A 153 5.56 16.14 1.97
CA ALA A 153 6.44 17.30 2.13
C ALA A 153 5.67 18.57 1.83
N GLU A 154 5.93 19.56 2.64
CA GLU A 154 5.32 20.83 2.38
C GLU A 154 6.00 21.40 1.20
N GLU A 155 5.27 21.49 0.16
CA GLU A 155 5.88 22.01 -1.01
C GLU A 155 5.85 23.47 -0.95
N LYS A 156 6.86 24.05 -0.75
CA LYS A 156 6.82 25.50 -0.68
C LYS A 156 7.45 26.07 -1.87
#